data_c4e79907caaec0a1eb4d3a5f09671702
#
_entry.id   c4e79907caaec0a1eb4d3a5f09671702
#
_cell.length_a   1.000
_cell.length_b   1.000
_cell.length_c   1.000
_cell.angle_alpha   90.00
_cell.angle_beta   90.00
_cell.angle_gamma   90.00
#
_symmetry.space_group_name_H-M   'P 1'
#
loop_
_entity.id
_entity.type
_entity.pdbx_description
1 polymer ?
#
loop_
_entity_poly.entity_id
_entity_poly.type
_entity_poly.pdbx_seq_one_letter_code
_entity_poly.pdbx_strand_id
1 'polypeptide(L)'
;MPRQKENYLSPSPAVGILRDWGVLCTLRLKGKHMKLVYSTDCEYHIGLKASDIGHYVILPGDPARSEKIAQHFSHPHKVGHNREYVTYTGTLCETPVSVMSTGIGGPSTAIGVEELIHLGAHTFIRVGTSGGMQPDILAGTVVIATGAIRFEGTSKEYAPVEFPAVPDFTVTAALKHAAEDVQVRHALGVVQCKDNFYGQHSPHTMPVHAELTQKWHAWIACNTLASEMESAALFVLGSVRRVRTGAVLLVIGNQTRRAQGLEDIQVHDTENAIRVAVEAVKLLITQDSPR
;
A
#
# COMPACT_ATOMS: atom_id res chain seq x y z
N MET A 1 -3.69 -45.86 54.24
CA MET A 1 -3.34 -45.22 53.01
C MET A 1 -4.46 -44.29 52.60
N PRO A 2 -4.32 -42.95 52.62
CA PRO A 2 -5.38 -42.04 52.30
C PRO A 2 -5.37 -41.76 50.80
N ARG A 3 -6.57 -41.63 50.20
CA ARG A 3 -6.85 -41.29 48.80
C ARG A 3 -6.48 -39.84 48.52
N GLN A 4 -5.71 -39.60 47.44
CA GLN A 4 -5.47 -38.27 46.88
C GLN A 4 -6.75 -37.75 46.24
N LYS A 5 -7.13 -36.52 46.59
CA LYS A 5 -8.20 -35.73 45.91
C LYS A 5 -7.62 -35.09 44.67
N GLU A 6 -8.14 -35.47 43.52
CA GLU A 6 -7.92 -34.73 42.25
C GLU A 6 -8.66 -33.40 42.31
N ASN A 7 -7.91 -32.32 42.21
CA ASN A 7 -8.47 -30.98 42.02
C ASN A 7 -8.82 -30.78 40.54
N TYR A 8 -10.09 -30.85 40.21
CA TYR A 8 -10.60 -30.36 38.92
C TYR A 8 -10.50 -28.84 38.88
N LEU A 9 -9.70 -28.32 37.96
CA LEU A 9 -9.70 -26.93 37.60
C LEU A 9 -11.02 -26.60 36.90
N SER A 10 -11.76 -25.64 37.45
CA SER A 10 -12.97 -25.08 36.84
C SER A 10 -12.65 -24.41 35.51
N PRO A 11 -13.53 -24.50 34.49
CA PRO A 11 -13.32 -23.82 33.21
C PRO A 11 -13.38 -22.30 33.39
N SER A 12 -12.38 -21.60 32.82
CA SER A 12 -12.31 -20.16 32.70
C SER A 12 -13.54 -19.65 31.93
N PRO A 13 -14.12 -18.51 32.31
CA PRO A 13 -15.28 -17.97 31.61
C PRO A 13 -14.95 -17.60 30.19
N ALA A 14 -15.83 -18.02 29.28
CA ALA A 14 -15.76 -17.71 27.84
C ALA A 14 -15.55 -16.22 27.58
N VAL A 15 -14.52 -15.91 26.80
CA VAL A 15 -14.30 -14.58 26.24
C VAL A 15 -15.46 -14.29 25.29
N GLY A 16 -16.37 -13.41 25.70
CA GLY A 16 -17.44 -12.91 24.86
C GLY A 16 -16.86 -12.15 23.67
N ILE A 17 -17.23 -12.56 22.47
CA ILE A 17 -16.89 -11.85 21.24
C ILE A 17 -17.64 -10.51 21.27
N LEU A 18 -16.95 -9.43 21.58
CA LEU A 18 -17.46 -8.08 21.52
C LEU A 18 -17.67 -7.68 20.04
N ARG A 19 -18.93 -7.54 19.65
CA ARG A 19 -19.37 -6.88 18.44
C ARG A 19 -19.38 -5.36 18.68
N ASP A 20 -18.20 -4.72 18.63
CA ASP A 20 -18.10 -3.27 18.45
C ASP A 20 -16.66 -2.94 18.09
N TRP A 21 -16.38 -2.87 16.79
CA TRP A 21 -15.12 -2.41 16.24
C TRP A 21 -15.23 -0.94 15.82
N GLY A 22 -15.68 -0.14 16.75
CA GLY A 22 -15.48 1.29 16.71
C GLY A 22 -14.78 1.67 18.00
N VAL A 23 -13.57 2.18 17.89
CA VAL A 23 -12.86 2.92 18.94
C VAL A 23 -12.23 2.11 20.08
N LEU A 24 -10.95 2.33 20.27
CA LEU A 24 -10.10 2.11 21.45
C LEU A 24 -9.83 0.66 21.87
N CYS A 25 -8.63 0.22 21.55
CA CYS A 25 -7.94 -0.75 22.38
C CYS A 25 -7.50 -0.07 23.71
N THR A 26 -8.42 0.06 24.66
CA THR A 26 -8.07 0.39 26.05
C THR A 26 -7.83 -0.91 26.83
N LEU A 27 -6.59 -1.32 26.91
CA LEU A 27 -6.16 -2.31 27.91
C LEU A 27 -6.26 -1.68 29.30
N ARG A 28 -7.33 -1.99 30.03
CA ARG A 28 -7.51 -1.58 31.42
C ARG A 28 -6.74 -2.55 32.33
N LEU A 29 -5.50 -2.24 32.62
CA LEU A 29 -4.77 -2.88 33.72
C LEU A 29 -4.77 -1.94 34.92
N LYS A 30 -5.52 -2.32 35.97
CA LYS A 30 -5.51 -1.70 37.32
C LYS A 30 -5.52 -0.15 37.33
N GLY A 31 -6.60 0.48 36.81
CA GLY A 31 -6.93 1.86 37.14
C GLY A 31 -6.04 2.97 36.61
N LYS A 32 -5.02 2.67 35.81
CA LYS A 32 -4.22 3.68 35.09
C LYS A 32 -4.44 3.56 33.59
N HIS A 33 -5.07 4.58 32.99
CA HIS A 33 -5.06 4.77 31.55
C HIS A 33 -3.62 5.01 31.10
N MET A 34 -3.03 4.09 30.37
CA MET A 34 -1.82 4.39 29.62
C MET A 34 -2.23 5.25 28.44
N LYS A 35 -2.11 6.59 28.56
CA LYS A 35 -2.13 7.46 27.40
C LYS A 35 -0.87 7.12 26.61
N LEU A 36 -1.03 6.57 25.41
CA LEU A 36 0.02 6.71 24.40
C LEU A 36 0.28 8.21 24.27
N VAL A 37 1.51 8.64 24.49
CA VAL A 37 1.91 10.05 24.51
C VAL A 37 2.03 10.51 23.05
N TYR A 38 0.90 10.57 22.35
CA TYR A 38 0.80 11.29 21.09
C TYR A 38 0.01 12.56 21.34
N SER A 39 0.43 13.66 20.71
CA SER A 39 -0.26 14.94 20.77
C SER A 39 -1.76 14.73 20.53
N THR A 40 -2.60 15.32 21.37
CA THR A 40 -4.07 15.20 21.26
C THR A 40 -4.64 15.90 20.02
N ASP A 41 -3.84 16.64 19.27
CA ASP A 41 -4.30 17.55 18.22
C ASP A 41 -3.93 17.10 16.80
N CYS A 42 -2.91 16.27 16.60
CA CYS A 42 -2.52 15.74 15.28
C CYS A 42 -1.75 14.42 15.41
N GLU A 43 -1.74 13.62 14.33
CA GLU A 43 -0.97 12.38 14.24
C GLU A 43 0.54 12.67 14.30
N TYR A 44 1.28 11.78 14.96
CA TYR A 44 2.68 12.04 15.31
C TYR A 44 3.62 12.08 14.11
N HIS A 45 3.49 11.10 13.17
CA HIS A 45 4.44 11.01 12.06
C HIS A 45 4.00 11.87 10.87
N ILE A 46 2.71 11.89 10.52
CA ILE A 46 2.24 12.64 9.37
C ILE A 46 1.93 14.11 9.70
N GLY A 47 1.74 14.44 10.99
CA GLY A 47 1.51 15.81 11.46
C GLY A 47 0.17 16.41 11.03
N LEU A 48 -0.85 15.58 10.76
CA LEU A 48 -2.15 15.98 10.23
C LEU A 48 -3.28 15.75 11.23
N LYS A 49 -4.42 16.41 10.97
CA LYS A 49 -5.69 16.27 11.69
C LYS A 49 -6.77 15.71 10.76
N ALA A 50 -7.85 15.21 11.30
CA ALA A 50 -8.97 14.69 10.53
C ALA A 50 -9.58 15.72 9.56
N SER A 51 -9.56 17.01 9.92
CA SER A 51 -10.03 18.11 9.05
C SER A 51 -9.13 18.37 7.84
N ASP A 52 -7.91 17.86 7.83
CA ASP A 52 -6.91 18.16 6.81
C ASP A 52 -6.99 17.21 5.61
N ILE A 53 -7.67 16.06 5.74
CA ILE A 53 -7.66 15.00 4.73
C ILE A 53 -9.05 14.63 4.22
N GLY A 54 -9.09 14.09 2.99
CA GLY A 54 -10.25 13.38 2.46
C GLY A 54 -10.20 11.87 2.77
N HIS A 55 -11.31 11.19 2.51
CA HIS A 55 -11.44 9.75 2.76
C HIS A 55 -10.75 8.87 1.70
N TYR A 56 -10.50 9.40 0.52
CA TYR A 56 -9.76 8.76 -0.58
C TYR A 56 -8.36 9.37 -0.63
N VAL A 57 -7.33 8.53 -0.53
CA VAL A 57 -5.95 8.99 -0.49
C VAL A 57 -5.11 8.31 -1.57
N ILE A 58 -4.44 9.12 -2.39
CA ILE A 58 -3.46 8.64 -3.36
C ILE A 58 -2.07 8.66 -2.69
N LEU A 59 -1.31 7.58 -2.85
CA LEU A 59 -0.06 7.35 -2.13
C LEU A 59 1.13 7.20 -3.10
N PRO A 60 1.81 8.29 -3.50
CA PRO A 60 3.12 8.18 -4.15
C PRO A 60 4.21 7.86 -3.12
N GLY A 61 5.32 7.26 -3.55
CA GLY A 61 6.53 7.13 -2.71
C GLY A 61 7.28 8.45 -2.62
N ASP A 62 7.47 9.12 -3.75
CA ASP A 62 8.24 10.36 -3.89
C ASP A 62 7.43 11.58 -3.44
N PRO A 63 7.95 12.39 -2.47
CA PRO A 63 7.32 13.64 -2.04
C PRO A 63 7.05 14.64 -3.18
N ALA A 64 7.92 14.72 -4.18
CA ALA A 64 7.74 15.62 -5.32
C ALA A 64 6.56 15.21 -6.21
N ARG A 65 6.17 13.93 -6.19
CA ARG A 65 5.01 13.45 -6.95
C ARG A 65 3.69 13.84 -6.29
N SER A 66 3.66 14.14 -5.00
CA SER A 66 2.44 14.59 -4.30
C SER A 66 1.88 15.87 -4.93
N GLU A 67 2.73 16.84 -5.26
CA GLU A 67 2.30 18.07 -5.90
C GLU A 67 1.77 17.81 -7.33
N LYS A 68 2.46 16.97 -8.11
CA LYS A 68 2.01 16.61 -9.47
C LYS A 68 0.63 15.96 -9.46
N ILE A 69 0.39 15.06 -8.53
CA ILE A 69 -0.93 14.42 -8.38
C ILE A 69 -1.98 15.42 -7.94
N ALA A 70 -1.66 16.32 -7.00
CA ALA A 70 -2.57 17.35 -6.51
C ALA A 70 -3.05 18.31 -7.61
N GLN A 71 -2.25 18.56 -8.65
CA GLN A 71 -2.63 19.39 -9.81
C GLN A 71 -3.85 18.83 -10.57
N HIS A 72 -4.19 17.55 -10.41
CA HIS A 72 -5.41 16.95 -10.98
C HIS A 72 -6.65 17.17 -10.12
N PHE A 73 -6.52 17.71 -8.91
CA PHE A 73 -7.65 18.02 -8.02
C PHE A 73 -8.19 19.42 -8.28
N SER A 74 -9.44 19.67 -7.94
CA SER A 74 -9.97 21.02 -7.83
C SER A 74 -9.55 21.64 -6.50
N HIS A 75 -9.12 22.90 -6.52
CA HIS A 75 -8.69 23.68 -5.34
C HIS A 75 -7.62 23.00 -4.48
N PRO A 76 -6.54 22.46 -5.08
CA PRO A 76 -5.51 21.76 -4.32
C PRO A 76 -4.74 22.72 -3.43
N HIS A 77 -4.47 22.31 -2.19
CA HIS A 77 -3.65 23.07 -1.28
C HIS A 77 -2.82 22.11 -0.41
N LYS A 78 -1.62 22.55 -0.05
CA LYS A 78 -0.73 21.79 0.83
C LYS A 78 -1.23 21.88 2.27
N VAL A 79 -1.50 20.72 2.89
CA VAL A 79 -1.99 20.64 4.27
C VAL A 79 -0.92 20.22 5.28
N GLY A 80 0.16 19.56 4.81
CA GLY A 80 1.22 19.13 5.71
C GLY A 80 2.53 18.76 5.01
N HIS A 81 3.60 18.80 5.79
CA HIS A 81 4.91 18.25 5.44
C HIS A 81 5.63 17.90 6.72
N ASN A 82 5.71 16.64 7.02
CA ASN A 82 6.53 16.15 8.11
C ASN A 82 7.29 14.90 7.65
N ARG A 83 8.59 14.86 7.84
CA ARG A 83 9.46 13.79 7.34
C ARG A 83 9.30 13.61 5.83
N GLU A 84 9.10 12.36 5.36
CA GLU A 84 8.79 11.98 3.98
C GLU A 84 7.32 12.20 3.58
N TYR A 85 6.45 12.56 4.52
CA TYR A 85 5.02 12.73 4.30
C TYR A 85 4.69 14.15 3.88
N VAL A 86 4.53 14.35 2.58
CA VAL A 86 4.07 15.61 1.98
C VAL A 86 2.64 15.43 1.51
N THR A 87 1.71 16.22 2.08
CA THR A 87 0.28 16.03 1.87
C THR A 87 -0.36 17.25 1.25
N TYR A 88 -1.18 17.00 0.23
CA TYR A 88 -2.09 17.97 -0.37
C TYR A 88 -3.51 17.44 -0.31
N THR A 89 -4.46 18.34 -0.16
CA THR A 89 -5.89 18.04 -0.21
C THR A 89 -6.59 18.96 -1.20
N GLY A 90 -7.59 18.47 -1.87
CA GLY A 90 -8.46 19.17 -2.79
C GLY A 90 -9.75 18.39 -2.99
N THR A 91 -10.42 18.54 -4.14
CA THR A 91 -11.64 17.79 -4.42
C THR A 91 -11.60 17.11 -5.78
N LEU A 92 -12.26 15.94 -5.88
CA LEU A 92 -12.64 15.27 -7.12
C LEU A 92 -14.15 15.01 -7.05
N CYS A 93 -14.91 15.34 -8.08
CA CYS A 93 -16.37 15.22 -8.07
C CYS A 93 -16.98 15.80 -6.77
N GLU A 94 -16.52 16.99 -6.37
CA GLU A 94 -16.93 17.72 -5.16
C GLU A 94 -16.64 17.00 -3.81
N THR A 95 -16.03 15.81 -3.86
CA THR A 95 -15.65 15.02 -2.69
C THR A 95 -14.21 15.33 -2.28
N PRO A 96 -13.93 15.59 -0.98
CA PRO A 96 -12.57 15.78 -0.50
C PRO A 96 -11.69 14.55 -0.75
N VAL A 97 -10.54 14.79 -1.36
CA VAL A 97 -9.52 13.77 -1.66
C VAL A 97 -8.16 14.28 -1.25
N SER A 98 -7.27 13.36 -0.90
CA SER A 98 -5.91 13.71 -0.51
C SER A 98 -4.88 12.93 -1.32
N VAL A 99 -3.69 13.47 -1.39
CA VAL A 99 -2.48 12.76 -1.80
C VAL A 99 -1.43 12.96 -0.73
N MET A 100 -0.79 11.86 -0.31
CA MET A 100 0.30 11.90 0.67
C MET A 100 1.44 10.99 0.23
N SER A 101 2.66 11.52 0.18
CA SER A 101 3.85 10.68 -0.05
C SER A 101 4.12 9.76 1.14
N THR A 102 4.64 8.58 0.85
CA THR A 102 4.93 7.55 1.86
C THR A 102 6.44 7.32 2.09
N GLY A 103 7.30 7.96 1.30
CA GLY A 103 8.69 7.55 1.23
C GLY A 103 8.85 6.18 0.56
N ILE A 104 9.91 5.45 0.92
CA ILE A 104 10.25 4.15 0.34
C ILE A 104 10.10 3.06 1.41
N GLY A 105 9.46 1.97 1.02
CA GLY A 105 9.40 0.74 1.78
C GLY A 105 8.19 0.56 2.69
N GLY A 106 8.00 -0.69 3.11
CA GLY A 106 6.85 -1.11 3.90
C GLY A 106 6.66 -0.36 5.21
N PRO A 107 7.68 -0.20 6.06
CA PRO A 107 7.53 0.47 7.37
C PRO A 107 6.99 1.89 7.26
N SER A 108 7.56 2.71 6.38
CA SER A 108 7.12 4.09 6.18
C SER A 108 5.69 4.16 5.64
N THR A 109 5.37 3.31 4.65
CA THR A 109 4.00 3.20 4.10
C THR A 109 3.01 2.80 5.19
N ALA A 110 3.34 1.81 6.01
CA ALA A 110 2.46 1.32 7.06
C ALA A 110 2.15 2.38 8.12
N ILE A 111 3.17 3.10 8.60
CA ILE A 111 2.99 4.20 9.56
C ILE A 111 2.04 5.26 9.00
N GLY A 112 2.31 5.75 7.78
CA GLY A 112 1.48 6.79 7.18
C GLY A 112 0.04 6.36 6.96
N VAL A 113 -0.18 5.11 6.51
CA VAL A 113 -1.53 4.58 6.26
C VAL A 113 -2.29 4.34 7.58
N GLU A 114 -1.65 3.82 8.64
CA GLU A 114 -2.28 3.67 9.96
C GLU A 114 -2.77 5.02 10.49
N GLU A 115 -1.94 6.06 10.42
CA GLU A 115 -2.32 7.38 10.90
C GLU A 115 -3.42 8.01 10.05
N LEU A 116 -3.40 7.83 8.72
CA LEU A 116 -4.50 8.26 7.86
C LEU A 116 -5.82 7.53 8.15
N ILE A 117 -5.77 6.24 8.50
CA ILE A 117 -6.94 5.47 8.93
C ILE A 117 -7.51 6.04 10.24
N HIS A 118 -6.66 6.39 11.21
CA HIS A 118 -7.10 7.04 12.45
C HIS A 118 -7.82 8.36 12.18
N LEU A 119 -7.42 9.09 11.13
CA LEU A 119 -8.06 10.33 10.71
C LEU A 119 -9.33 10.12 9.86
N GLY A 120 -9.69 8.86 9.54
CA GLY A 120 -10.93 8.53 8.85
C GLY A 120 -10.79 8.20 7.36
N ALA A 121 -9.59 8.14 6.81
CA ALA A 121 -9.39 7.67 5.44
C ALA A 121 -9.69 6.17 5.33
N HIS A 122 -10.30 5.74 4.22
CA HIS A 122 -10.73 4.34 4.05
C HIS A 122 -10.45 3.74 2.67
N THR A 123 -9.89 4.53 1.73
CA THR A 123 -9.56 4.06 0.38
C THR A 123 -8.21 4.63 -0.03
N PHE A 124 -7.30 3.73 -0.36
CA PHE A 124 -5.90 4.06 -0.63
C PHE A 124 -5.46 3.50 -1.97
N ILE A 125 -4.92 4.35 -2.84
CA ILE A 125 -4.37 3.94 -4.14
C ILE A 125 -2.91 4.35 -4.21
N ARG A 126 -2.02 3.36 -4.20
CA ARG A 126 -0.61 3.59 -4.43
C ARG A 126 -0.33 3.93 -5.90
N VAL A 127 0.38 5.04 -6.13
CA VAL A 127 0.93 5.42 -7.44
C VAL A 127 2.45 5.32 -7.38
N GLY A 128 2.97 4.21 -7.88
CA GLY A 128 4.38 3.88 -7.76
C GLY A 128 5.12 3.79 -9.09
N THR A 129 6.42 3.52 -8.96
CA THR A 129 7.29 3.09 -10.05
C THR A 129 7.75 1.66 -9.80
N SER A 130 8.07 0.93 -10.86
CA SER A 130 8.47 -0.48 -10.80
C SER A 130 9.48 -0.84 -11.87
N GLY A 131 10.15 -1.97 -11.71
CA GLY A 131 10.93 -2.61 -12.74
C GLY A 131 10.14 -3.76 -13.37
N GLY A 132 10.04 -3.82 -14.70
CA GLY A 132 9.42 -4.95 -15.40
C GLY A 132 10.19 -6.25 -15.19
N MET A 133 9.46 -7.36 -15.05
CA MET A 133 10.03 -8.70 -14.85
C MET A 133 9.80 -9.64 -16.05
N GLN A 134 8.68 -9.52 -16.75
CA GLN A 134 8.40 -10.31 -17.95
C GLN A 134 8.89 -9.58 -19.20
N PRO A 135 9.43 -10.27 -20.23
CA PRO A 135 9.98 -9.63 -21.43
C PRO A 135 9.00 -8.76 -22.21
N ASP A 136 7.72 -9.04 -22.13
CA ASP A 136 6.63 -8.31 -22.79
C ASP A 136 6.12 -7.09 -21.99
N ILE A 137 6.54 -6.95 -20.74
CA ILE A 137 6.22 -5.79 -19.89
C ILE A 137 7.24 -4.68 -20.16
N LEU A 138 6.95 -3.84 -21.13
CA LEU A 138 7.85 -2.78 -21.60
C LEU A 138 7.82 -1.57 -20.67
N ALA A 139 8.89 -0.77 -20.69
CA ALA A 139 8.88 0.55 -20.03
C ALA A 139 7.72 1.42 -20.55
N GLY A 140 7.13 2.20 -19.66
CA GLY A 140 5.92 2.98 -19.94
C GLY A 140 4.61 2.18 -19.78
N THR A 141 4.66 0.86 -19.59
CA THR A 141 3.46 0.07 -19.22
C THR A 141 3.03 0.42 -17.80
N VAL A 142 1.73 0.60 -17.61
CA VAL A 142 1.10 0.76 -16.29
C VAL A 142 0.68 -0.62 -15.78
N VAL A 143 1.27 -1.08 -14.68
CA VAL A 143 0.91 -2.36 -14.05
C VAL A 143 -0.08 -2.10 -12.92
N ILE A 144 -1.26 -2.72 -13.00
CA ILE A 144 -2.26 -2.75 -11.93
C ILE A 144 -2.05 -4.04 -11.14
N ALA A 145 -1.67 -3.90 -9.88
CA ALA A 145 -1.36 -5.06 -9.05
C ALA A 145 -2.63 -5.80 -8.63
N THR A 146 -2.70 -7.10 -8.91
CA THR A 146 -3.78 -8.00 -8.46
C THR A 146 -3.39 -8.81 -7.23
N GLY A 147 -2.14 -8.71 -6.82
CA GLY A 147 -1.54 -9.32 -5.64
C GLY A 147 -0.07 -8.95 -5.56
N ALA A 148 0.54 -9.14 -4.39
CA ALA A 148 1.94 -8.87 -4.19
C ALA A 148 2.66 -10.04 -3.48
N ILE A 149 3.86 -10.37 -3.95
CA ILE A 149 4.75 -11.32 -3.27
C ILE A 149 5.29 -10.63 -2.01
N ARG A 150 5.10 -11.25 -0.87
CA ARG A 150 5.50 -10.75 0.46
C ARG A 150 6.98 -11.07 0.75
N PHE A 151 7.89 -10.49 -0.04
CA PHE A 151 9.34 -10.62 0.15
C PHE A 151 9.92 -9.41 0.91
N GLU A 152 9.15 -8.89 1.86
CA GLU A 152 9.47 -7.79 2.76
C GLU A 152 9.12 -8.18 4.21
N GLY A 153 9.52 -7.39 5.20
CA GLY A 153 9.32 -7.69 6.62
C GLY A 153 7.99 -7.18 7.18
N THR A 154 7.55 -5.99 6.78
CA THR A 154 6.43 -5.27 7.39
C THR A 154 5.14 -6.07 7.38
N SER A 155 4.75 -6.63 6.24
CA SER A 155 3.49 -7.39 6.15
C SER A 155 3.49 -8.65 7.05
N LYS A 156 4.67 -9.20 7.36
CA LYS A 156 4.80 -10.39 8.22
C LYS A 156 4.52 -10.07 9.69
N GLU A 157 4.67 -8.81 10.09
CA GLU A 157 4.30 -8.35 11.44
C GLU A 157 2.79 -8.05 11.56
N TYR A 158 2.09 -7.85 10.43
CA TYR A 158 0.63 -7.65 10.40
C TYR A 158 -0.16 -8.96 10.31
N ALA A 159 0.34 -9.95 9.58
CA ALA A 159 -0.36 -11.21 9.37
C ALA A 159 0.62 -12.37 9.10
N PRO A 160 0.23 -13.65 9.38
CA PRO A 160 1.03 -14.83 9.04
C PRO A 160 1.44 -14.81 7.56
N VAL A 161 2.59 -15.43 7.23
CA VAL A 161 3.16 -15.37 5.86
C VAL A 161 2.25 -16.00 4.81
N GLU A 162 1.43 -16.96 5.21
CA GLU A 162 0.45 -17.66 4.36
C GLU A 162 -0.74 -16.77 3.98
N PHE A 163 -1.01 -15.69 4.74
CA PHE A 163 -2.05 -14.74 4.40
C PHE A 163 -1.66 -13.97 3.13
N PRO A 164 -2.48 -13.99 2.06
CA PRO A 164 -2.10 -13.37 0.80
C PRO A 164 -2.13 -11.83 0.87
N ALA A 165 -1.17 -11.18 0.21
CA ALA A 165 -1.21 -9.73 -0.02
C ALA A 165 -2.03 -9.46 -1.29
N VAL A 166 -3.32 -9.19 -1.13
CA VAL A 166 -4.26 -8.91 -2.22
C VAL A 166 -4.89 -7.53 -2.05
N PRO A 167 -5.04 -6.76 -3.13
CA PRO A 167 -5.75 -5.48 -3.10
C PRO A 167 -7.26 -5.70 -2.97
N ASP A 168 -7.99 -4.63 -2.70
CA ASP A 168 -9.45 -4.62 -2.78
C ASP A 168 -9.91 -4.81 -4.24
N PHE A 169 -10.89 -5.71 -4.43
CA PHE A 169 -11.39 -6.04 -5.76
C PHE A 169 -12.06 -4.85 -6.46
N THR A 170 -12.83 -4.05 -5.72
CA THR A 170 -13.54 -2.88 -6.27
C THR A 170 -12.54 -1.81 -6.72
N VAL A 171 -11.50 -1.56 -5.93
CA VAL A 171 -10.41 -0.63 -6.30
C VAL A 171 -9.66 -1.15 -7.52
N THR A 172 -9.33 -2.44 -7.58
CA THR A 172 -8.65 -3.05 -8.72
C THR A 172 -9.48 -2.95 -10.00
N ALA A 173 -10.79 -3.20 -9.91
CA ALA A 173 -11.71 -3.03 -11.03
C ALA A 173 -11.79 -1.58 -11.50
N ALA A 174 -11.87 -0.62 -10.58
CA ALA A 174 -11.87 0.81 -10.92
C ALA A 174 -10.56 1.24 -11.61
N LEU A 175 -9.40 0.75 -11.13
CA LEU A 175 -8.10 1.00 -11.77
C LEU A 175 -8.04 0.43 -13.19
N LYS A 176 -8.58 -0.78 -13.41
CA LYS A 176 -8.65 -1.39 -14.74
C LYS A 176 -9.52 -0.55 -15.68
N HIS A 177 -10.74 -0.21 -15.28
CA HIS A 177 -11.64 0.63 -16.08
C HIS A 177 -10.99 1.99 -16.40
N ALA A 178 -10.39 2.64 -15.40
CA ALA A 178 -9.69 3.91 -15.61
C ALA A 178 -8.54 3.79 -16.62
N ALA A 179 -7.77 2.70 -16.61
CA ALA A 179 -6.68 2.49 -17.56
C ALA A 179 -7.20 2.30 -18.99
N GLU A 180 -8.35 1.65 -19.15
CA GLU A 180 -9.06 1.49 -20.43
C GLU A 180 -9.59 2.84 -20.94
N ASP A 181 -10.25 3.63 -20.08
CA ASP A 181 -10.82 4.94 -20.42
C ASP A 181 -9.73 5.96 -20.78
N VAL A 182 -8.61 5.95 -20.05
CA VAL A 182 -7.43 6.80 -20.32
C VAL A 182 -6.65 6.31 -21.55
N GLN A 183 -6.94 5.10 -22.04
CA GLN A 183 -6.29 4.46 -23.19
C GLN A 183 -4.76 4.31 -23.04
N VAL A 184 -4.30 3.93 -21.85
CA VAL A 184 -2.89 3.68 -21.60
C VAL A 184 -2.54 2.19 -21.79
N ARG A 185 -1.30 1.92 -22.21
CA ARG A 185 -0.78 0.55 -22.19
C ARG A 185 -0.75 0.06 -20.74
N HIS A 186 -1.50 -1.00 -20.43
CA HIS A 186 -1.56 -1.53 -19.08
C HIS A 186 -1.55 -3.07 -19.06
N ALA A 187 -1.20 -3.61 -17.91
CA ALA A 187 -1.25 -5.04 -17.60
C ALA A 187 -1.74 -5.24 -16.17
N LEU A 188 -2.44 -6.34 -15.93
CA LEU A 188 -2.90 -6.74 -14.60
C LEU A 188 -2.18 -8.02 -14.17
N GLY A 189 -1.64 -8.05 -12.96
CA GLY A 189 -0.99 -9.25 -12.45
C GLY A 189 -0.28 -9.05 -11.12
N VAL A 190 0.38 -10.11 -10.69
CA VAL A 190 1.12 -10.11 -9.43
C VAL A 190 2.41 -9.30 -9.56
N VAL A 191 2.73 -8.54 -8.52
CA VAL A 191 3.99 -7.81 -8.40
C VAL A 191 4.86 -8.39 -7.28
N GLN A 192 6.16 -8.22 -7.37
CA GLN A 192 7.09 -8.60 -6.29
C GLN A 192 7.37 -7.37 -5.43
N CYS A 193 7.15 -7.50 -4.11
CA CYS A 193 7.44 -6.46 -3.12
C CYS A 193 8.61 -6.89 -2.25
N LYS A 194 9.62 -6.02 -2.10
CA LYS A 194 10.88 -6.29 -1.39
C LYS A 194 11.34 -5.13 -0.54
N ASP A 195 12.24 -5.39 0.42
CA ASP A 195 12.91 -4.36 1.23
C ASP A 195 14.28 -3.96 0.68
N ASN A 196 14.97 -4.86 -0.01
CA ASN A 196 16.33 -4.63 -0.48
C ASN A 196 16.37 -4.34 -1.99
N PHE A 197 16.47 -3.06 -2.35
CA PHE A 197 16.62 -2.63 -3.74
C PHE A 197 17.87 -3.19 -4.40
N TYR A 198 19.03 -3.08 -3.73
CA TYR A 198 20.31 -3.54 -4.27
C TYR A 198 20.45 -5.07 -4.30
N GLY A 199 19.72 -5.77 -3.43
CA GLY A 199 19.66 -7.24 -3.47
C GLY A 199 19.08 -7.78 -4.77
N GLN A 200 18.21 -7.00 -5.44
CA GLN A 200 17.72 -7.35 -6.77
C GLN A 200 18.64 -6.88 -7.89
N HIS A 201 19.13 -5.63 -7.83
CA HIS A 201 19.85 -5.01 -8.95
C HIS A 201 21.34 -5.36 -8.99
N SER A 202 21.91 -5.77 -7.86
CA SER A 202 23.31 -6.16 -7.71
C SER A 202 23.46 -7.35 -6.75
N PRO A 203 22.74 -8.48 -7.00
CA PRO A 203 22.70 -9.60 -6.06
C PRO A 203 24.07 -10.18 -5.75
N HIS A 204 25.00 -10.14 -6.70
CA HIS A 204 26.38 -10.65 -6.54
C HIS A 204 27.16 -9.93 -5.43
N THR A 205 26.74 -8.75 -5.01
CA THR A 205 27.35 -8.01 -3.89
C THR A 205 26.81 -8.45 -2.52
N MET A 206 25.80 -9.31 -2.49
CA MET A 206 25.15 -9.74 -1.26
C MET A 206 25.65 -11.11 -0.78
N PRO A 207 25.85 -11.32 0.54
CA PRO A 207 26.22 -12.64 1.07
C PRO A 207 25.23 -13.74 0.69
N VAL A 208 23.95 -13.40 0.54
CA VAL A 208 22.84 -14.30 0.20
C VAL A 208 22.51 -14.34 -1.30
N HIS A 209 23.46 -13.98 -2.16
CA HIS A 209 23.24 -13.80 -3.60
C HIS A 209 22.62 -15.03 -4.29
N ALA A 210 23.00 -16.23 -3.88
CA ALA A 210 22.47 -17.46 -4.46
C ALA A 210 20.95 -17.59 -4.22
N GLU A 211 20.49 -17.33 -3.00
CA GLU A 211 19.08 -17.34 -2.64
C GLU A 211 18.30 -16.26 -3.40
N LEU A 212 18.83 -15.03 -3.46
CA LEU A 212 18.19 -13.92 -4.18
C LEU A 212 18.01 -14.24 -5.66
N THR A 213 19.03 -14.81 -6.31
CA THR A 213 19.00 -15.18 -7.72
C THR A 213 17.99 -16.31 -7.98
N GLN A 214 17.95 -17.34 -7.13
CA GLN A 214 16.99 -18.43 -7.26
C GLN A 214 15.54 -17.93 -7.11
N LYS A 215 15.27 -17.09 -6.11
CA LYS A 215 13.96 -16.49 -5.90
C LYS A 215 13.55 -15.62 -7.09
N TRP A 216 14.46 -14.80 -7.62
CA TRP A 216 14.19 -13.98 -8.79
C TRP A 216 13.72 -14.82 -9.98
N HIS A 217 14.45 -15.91 -10.30
CA HIS A 217 14.07 -16.82 -11.37
C HIS A 217 12.74 -17.52 -11.12
N ALA A 218 12.47 -17.93 -9.87
CA ALA A 218 11.21 -18.53 -9.50
C ALA A 218 10.04 -17.56 -9.70
N TRP A 219 10.16 -16.30 -9.31
CA TRP A 219 9.12 -15.29 -9.49
C TRP A 219 8.87 -14.98 -10.98
N ILE A 220 9.92 -14.92 -11.80
CA ILE A 220 9.78 -14.81 -13.26
C ILE A 220 9.00 -16.01 -13.80
N ALA A 221 9.34 -17.22 -13.38
CA ALA A 221 8.63 -18.44 -13.79
C ALA A 221 7.17 -18.48 -13.31
N CYS A 222 6.84 -17.77 -12.21
CA CYS A 222 5.46 -17.57 -11.74
C CYS A 222 4.72 -16.43 -12.48
N ASN A 223 5.25 -15.90 -13.57
CA ASN A 223 4.66 -14.80 -14.33
C ASN A 223 4.45 -13.50 -13.52
N THR A 224 5.33 -13.22 -12.55
CA THR A 224 5.33 -11.94 -11.84
C THR A 224 5.67 -10.81 -12.82
N LEU A 225 4.82 -9.76 -12.86
CA LEU A 225 4.92 -8.74 -13.90
C LEU A 225 5.96 -7.67 -13.63
N ALA A 226 6.04 -7.22 -12.38
CA ALA A 226 6.89 -6.09 -11.99
C ALA A 226 7.36 -6.20 -10.54
N SER A 227 8.39 -5.44 -10.20
CA SER A 227 9.00 -5.40 -8.88
C SER A 227 8.98 -3.98 -8.30
N GLU A 228 8.56 -3.85 -7.04
CA GLU A 228 8.44 -2.60 -6.29
C GLU A 228 8.67 -2.85 -4.78
N MET A 229 8.29 -1.93 -3.86
CA MET A 229 8.73 -2.03 -2.46
C MET A 229 7.63 -1.81 -1.39
N GLU A 230 6.34 -1.55 -1.73
CA GLU A 230 5.31 -1.14 -0.76
C GLU A 230 3.97 -1.88 -0.85
N SER A 231 3.63 -2.45 -2.01
CA SER A 231 2.29 -3.01 -2.25
C SER A 231 1.91 -4.14 -1.30
N ALA A 232 2.85 -5.02 -0.92
CA ALA A 232 2.52 -6.12 -0.01
C ALA A 232 2.15 -5.63 1.38
N ALA A 233 2.91 -4.68 1.93
CA ALA A 233 2.62 -4.05 3.21
C ALA A 233 1.25 -3.34 3.17
N LEU A 234 1.00 -2.54 2.12
CA LEU A 234 -0.26 -1.82 1.94
C LEU A 234 -1.46 -2.77 1.86
N PHE A 235 -1.38 -3.85 1.08
CA PHE A 235 -2.50 -4.76 0.87
C PHE A 235 -2.84 -5.57 2.13
N VAL A 236 -1.81 -6.09 2.82
CA VAL A 236 -2.01 -6.82 4.07
C VAL A 236 -2.57 -5.92 5.17
N LEU A 237 -2.00 -4.71 5.33
CA LEU A 237 -2.51 -3.71 6.27
C LEU A 237 -3.98 -3.37 5.96
N GLY A 238 -4.30 -3.10 4.69
CA GLY A 238 -5.66 -2.79 4.26
C GLY A 238 -6.65 -3.90 4.62
N SER A 239 -6.29 -5.16 4.41
CA SER A 239 -7.12 -6.30 4.78
C SER A 239 -7.32 -6.39 6.31
N VAL A 240 -6.25 -6.22 7.09
CA VAL A 240 -6.29 -6.25 8.57
C VAL A 240 -7.14 -5.12 9.13
N ARG A 241 -7.04 -3.91 8.55
CA ARG A 241 -7.79 -2.71 8.97
C ARG A 241 -9.15 -2.57 8.31
N ARG A 242 -9.50 -3.47 7.35
CA ARG A 242 -10.78 -3.44 6.62
C ARG A 242 -10.98 -2.15 5.84
N VAL A 243 -9.92 -1.64 5.24
CA VAL A 243 -9.94 -0.51 4.32
C VAL A 243 -9.59 -0.96 2.91
N ARG A 244 -10.04 -0.21 1.91
CA ARG A 244 -9.81 -0.55 0.51
C ARG A 244 -8.42 -0.09 0.06
N THR A 245 -7.68 -0.97 -0.60
CA THR A 245 -6.34 -0.67 -1.11
C THR A 245 -6.17 -1.14 -2.55
N GLY A 246 -5.36 -0.42 -3.32
CA GLY A 246 -4.96 -0.79 -4.66
C GLY A 246 -3.60 -0.20 -5.01
N ALA A 247 -3.00 -0.65 -6.12
CA ALA A 247 -1.75 -0.11 -6.61
C ALA A 247 -1.70 -0.08 -8.13
N VAL A 248 -1.22 1.04 -8.65
CA VAL A 248 -0.94 1.30 -10.05
C VAL A 248 0.51 1.77 -10.18
N LEU A 249 1.29 1.09 -11.03
CA LEU A 249 2.73 1.18 -11.05
C LEU A 249 3.22 1.44 -12.47
N LEU A 250 4.00 2.51 -12.69
CA LEU A 250 4.70 2.71 -13.95
C LEU A 250 5.92 1.82 -14.02
N VAL A 251 6.09 1.09 -15.11
CA VAL A 251 7.33 0.37 -15.41
C VAL A 251 8.37 1.35 -15.96
N ILE A 252 9.45 1.57 -15.20
CA ILE A 252 10.56 2.47 -15.59
C ILE A 252 11.45 1.82 -16.63
N GLY A 253 11.79 0.56 -16.44
CA GLY A 253 12.67 -0.25 -17.28
C GLY A 253 12.52 -1.72 -16.93
N ASN A 254 13.21 -2.62 -17.64
CA ASN A 254 13.02 -4.05 -17.49
C ASN A 254 14.35 -4.81 -17.39
N GLN A 255 14.64 -5.32 -16.19
CA GLN A 255 15.89 -6.03 -15.91
C GLN A 255 16.01 -7.33 -16.73
N THR A 256 14.92 -8.04 -16.96
CA THR A 256 14.91 -9.30 -17.75
C THR A 256 15.25 -9.03 -19.20
N ARG A 257 14.70 -7.97 -19.79
CA ARG A 257 15.04 -7.56 -21.17
C ARG A 257 16.53 -7.24 -21.31
N ARG A 258 17.09 -6.46 -20.37
CA ARG A 258 18.53 -6.15 -20.35
C ARG A 258 19.37 -7.41 -20.26
N ALA A 259 19.00 -8.35 -19.39
CA ALA A 259 19.72 -9.63 -19.24
C ALA A 259 19.66 -10.50 -20.51
N GLN A 260 18.60 -10.36 -21.31
CA GLN A 260 18.43 -11.06 -22.60
C GLN A 260 19.01 -10.30 -23.79
N GLY A 261 19.64 -9.13 -23.59
CA GLY A 261 20.17 -8.30 -24.68
C GLY A 261 19.08 -7.64 -25.53
N LEU A 262 17.85 -7.57 -25.03
CA LEU A 262 16.74 -6.89 -25.70
C LEU A 262 16.76 -5.38 -25.38
N GLU A 263 16.22 -4.57 -26.30
CA GLU A 263 16.08 -3.15 -26.07
C GLU A 263 15.28 -2.85 -24.79
N ASP A 264 15.78 -1.98 -23.92
CA ASP A 264 15.15 -1.51 -22.70
C ASP A 264 15.30 0.01 -22.58
N ILE A 265 14.36 0.74 -23.19
CA ILE A 265 14.25 2.19 -23.06
C ILE A 265 13.70 2.50 -21.67
N GLN A 266 14.26 3.50 -20.97
CA GLN A 266 13.74 3.93 -19.69
C GLN A 266 12.67 5.02 -19.83
N VAL A 267 11.57 4.90 -19.09
CA VAL A 267 10.47 5.86 -19.02
C VAL A 267 10.26 6.31 -17.58
N HIS A 268 10.48 7.57 -17.28
CA HIS A 268 10.37 8.14 -15.94
C HIS A 268 9.09 8.99 -15.72
N ASP A 269 8.39 9.34 -16.79
CA ASP A 269 7.16 10.12 -16.69
C ASP A 269 6.01 9.28 -16.13
N THR A 270 5.58 9.63 -14.93
CA THR A 270 4.52 8.91 -14.19
C THR A 270 3.10 9.39 -14.52
N GLU A 271 2.94 10.31 -15.46
CA GLU A 271 1.65 10.94 -15.76
C GLU A 271 0.54 9.92 -16.07
N ASN A 272 0.83 8.91 -16.85
CA ASN A 272 -0.16 7.86 -17.17
C ASN A 272 -0.65 7.10 -15.93
N ALA A 273 0.25 6.76 -15.00
CA ALA A 273 -0.14 6.09 -13.75
C ALA A 273 -0.94 7.04 -12.83
N ILE A 274 -0.58 8.33 -12.81
CA ILE A 274 -1.30 9.37 -12.07
C ILE A 274 -2.73 9.51 -12.60
N ARG A 275 -2.89 9.66 -13.92
CA ARG A 275 -4.20 9.79 -14.56
C ARG A 275 -5.10 8.59 -14.27
N VAL A 276 -4.56 7.38 -14.37
CA VAL A 276 -5.31 6.15 -14.03
C VAL A 276 -5.77 6.16 -12.58
N ALA A 277 -4.91 6.55 -11.62
CA ALA A 277 -5.29 6.62 -10.22
C ALA A 277 -6.37 7.67 -9.95
N VAL A 278 -6.25 8.85 -10.54
CA VAL A 278 -7.23 9.95 -10.38
C VAL A 278 -8.59 9.55 -10.95
N GLU A 279 -8.63 8.98 -12.17
CA GLU A 279 -9.89 8.51 -12.76
C GLU A 279 -10.49 7.36 -11.97
N ALA A 280 -9.69 6.43 -11.44
CA ALA A 280 -10.18 5.37 -10.56
C ALA A 280 -10.82 5.93 -9.27
N VAL A 281 -10.24 6.98 -8.67
CA VAL A 281 -10.85 7.65 -7.51
C VAL A 281 -12.20 8.27 -7.88
N LYS A 282 -12.34 8.92 -9.04
CA LYS A 282 -13.62 9.48 -9.51
C LYS A 282 -14.69 8.39 -9.69
N LEU A 283 -14.31 7.24 -10.28
CA LEU A 283 -15.20 6.09 -10.43
C LEU A 283 -15.66 5.56 -9.06
N LEU A 284 -14.75 5.43 -8.10
CA LEU A 284 -15.06 4.97 -6.74
C LEU A 284 -15.99 5.95 -6.01
N ILE A 285 -15.74 7.26 -6.10
CA ILE A 285 -16.61 8.29 -5.50
C ILE A 285 -18.03 8.19 -6.08
N THR A 286 -18.13 8.05 -7.40
CA THR A 286 -19.43 7.91 -8.08
C THR A 286 -20.16 6.64 -7.64
N GLN A 287 -19.43 5.53 -7.49
CA GLN A 287 -19.99 4.24 -7.04
C GLN A 287 -20.45 4.28 -5.58
N ASP A 288 -19.72 4.97 -4.71
CA ASP A 288 -19.98 5.07 -3.27
C ASP A 288 -21.06 6.12 -2.96
N SER A 289 -21.40 7.02 -3.90
CA SER A 289 -22.43 8.02 -3.73
C SER A 289 -23.81 7.37 -3.60
N PRO A 290 -24.63 7.76 -2.61
CA PRO A 290 -26.01 7.23 -2.49
C PRO A 290 -26.81 7.56 -3.76
N ARG A 291 -27.47 6.54 -4.30
CA ARG A 291 -28.40 6.68 -5.41
C ARG A 291 -29.72 7.32 -4.94
#